data_b20dc90dffc1deedbc5f5085836e3caa
#
_entry.id   b20dc90dffc1deedbc5f5085836e3caa
#
_cell.length_a   1.000
_cell.length_b   1.000
_cell.length_c   1.000
_cell.angle_alpha   90.00
_cell.angle_beta   90.00
_cell.angle_gamma   90.00
#
_symmetry.space_group_name_H-M   'P 1'
#
loop_
_entity.id
_entity.type
_entity.pdbx_description
1 polymer ?
#
loop_
_entity_poly.entity_id
_entity_poly.type
_entity_poly.pdbx_seq_one_letter_code
_entity_poly.pdbx_strand_id
1 'polypeptide(L)'
;MGDGGEPWSPPSELDFEKALMFFHAYMYGPLQGKLRLYGARGIPPGSVAMPSDWEVFASMLVKDLGRKFAAGVDLANAEVKSAKRGSSYEYQYHKNTGLAKLAKDGEVGHLFFDYYDNLREVNLRYLHGSELSSFFKLWRDNYPDPYPQRYRKNIPFSYVKENGRLLMTLRDGEVVFPVLKDKEST
;
A
#
# COMPACT_ATOMS: atom_id res chain seq x y z
N MET A 1 19.23 -14.28 -19.88
CA MET A 1 18.81 -13.15 -20.71
C MET A 1 17.45 -12.75 -20.17
N GLY A 2 17.40 -11.68 -19.36
CA GLY A 2 16.17 -11.17 -18.81
C GLY A 2 15.36 -10.52 -19.94
N ASP A 3 14.12 -10.93 -20.01
CA ASP A 3 13.13 -10.32 -20.89
C ASP A 3 13.03 -8.84 -20.50
N GLY A 4 13.48 -7.96 -21.39
CA GLY A 4 13.54 -6.51 -21.16
C GLY A 4 12.16 -5.84 -21.27
N GLY A 5 11.15 -6.44 -20.64
CA GLY A 5 9.81 -5.87 -20.53
C GLY A 5 9.85 -4.54 -19.79
N GLU A 6 9.00 -3.61 -20.17
CA GLU A 6 8.84 -2.34 -19.45
C GLU A 6 8.53 -2.61 -17.96
N PRO A 7 9.07 -1.79 -17.04
CA PRO A 7 8.78 -1.93 -15.63
C PRO A 7 7.26 -1.80 -15.38
N TRP A 8 6.72 -2.68 -14.53
CA TRP A 8 5.31 -2.67 -14.22
C TRP A 8 4.87 -1.30 -13.68
N SER A 9 3.77 -0.82 -14.18
CA SER A 9 3.08 0.36 -13.65
C SER A 9 1.59 0.04 -13.45
N PRO A 10 0.91 0.73 -12.53
CA PRO A 10 -0.53 0.58 -12.39
C PRO A 10 -1.24 0.87 -13.71
N PRO A 11 -2.34 0.16 -14.02
CA PRO A 11 -3.13 0.40 -15.22
C PRO A 11 -3.57 1.86 -15.30
N SER A 12 -3.71 2.37 -16.51
CA SER A 12 -4.23 3.73 -16.76
C SER A 12 -5.65 3.91 -16.24
N GLU A 13 -6.43 2.84 -16.25
CA GLU A 13 -7.80 2.80 -15.73
C GLU A 13 -7.86 1.89 -14.51
N LEU A 14 -8.10 2.49 -13.33
CA LEU A 14 -8.27 1.81 -12.07
C LEU A 14 -9.71 1.30 -11.91
N ASP A 15 -9.88 0.11 -11.33
CA ASP A 15 -11.21 -0.47 -11.05
C ASP A 15 -11.76 0.05 -9.72
N PHE A 16 -12.32 1.25 -9.74
CA PHE A 16 -12.89 1.85 -8.53
C PHE A 16 -14.15 1.14 -8.05
N GLU A 17 -14.94 0.55 -8.93
CA GLU A 17 -16.24 -0.04 -8.57
C GLU A 17 -16.07 -1.12 -7.50
N LYS A 18 -15.30 -2.17 -7.80
CA LYS A 18 -15.07 -3.28 -6.87
C LYS A 18 -14.27 -2.87 -5.64
N ALA A 19 -13.26 -2.03 -5.83
CA ALA A 19 -12.43 -1.56 -4.73
C ALA A 19 -13.25 -0.74 -3.73
N LEU A 20 -14.12 0.17 -4.18
CA LEU A 20 -14.98 0.95 -3.31
C LEU A 20 -16.06 0.11 -2.63
N MET A 21 -16.65 -0.87 -3.32
CA MET A 21 -17.56 -1.82 -2.67
C MET A 21 -16.89 -2.51 -1.48
N PHE A 22 -15.66 -3.00 -1.66
CA PHE A 22 -14.90 -3.61 -0.57
C PHE A 22 -14.61 -2.59 0.54
N PHE A 23 -14.12 -1.40 0.19
CA PHE A 23 -13.79 -0.35 1.15
C PHE A 23 -14.98 0.03 2.04
N HIS A 24 -16.15 0.24 1.44
CA HIS A 24 -17.35 0.58 2.18
C HIS A 24 -17.88 -0.58 3.04
N ALA A 25 -17.89 -1.79 2.50
CA ALA A 25 -18.46 -2.94 3.20
C ALA A 25 -17.58 -3.45 4.35
N TYR A 26 -16.26 -3.39 4.20
CA TYR A 26 -15.34 -4.08 5.12
C TYR A 26 -14.38 -3.15 5.88
N MET A 27 -14.12 -1.95 5.39
CA MET A 27 -13.18 -1.02 6.01
C MET A 27 -13.89 0.21 6.60
N TYR A 28 -14.40 1.10 5.74
CA TYR A 28 -14.92 2.41 6.16
C TYR A 28 -16.23 2.30 6.94
N GLY A 29 -17.24 1.62 6.42
CA GLY A 29 -18.54 1.50 7.05
C GLY A 29 -18.50 0.89 8.46
N PRO A 30 -17.91 -0.30 8.63
CA PRO A 30 -17.73 -0.91 9.95
C PRO A 30 -16.95 -0.05 10.93
N LEU A 31 -15.90 0.64 10.45
CA LEU A 31 -15.12 1.54 11.28
C LEU A 31 -15.93 2.71 11.81
N GLN A 32 -16.76 3.37 10.97
CA GLN A 32 -17.60 4.48 11.42
C GLN A 32 -18.57 4.03 12.53
N GLY A 33 -19.10 2.81 12.45
CA GLY A 33 -19.88 2.19 13.52
C GLY A 33 -19.09 2.01 14.80
N LYS A 34 -17.88 1.46 14.73
CA LYS A 34 -16.97 1.30 15.87
C LYS A 34 -16.62 2.64 16.53
N LEU A 35 -16.25 3.64 15.73
CA LEU A 35 -15.85 4.95 16.24
C LEU A 35 -16.97 5.62 17.05
N ARG A 36 -18.23 5.51 16.59
CA ARG A 36 -19.39 6.00 17.35
C ARG A 36 -19.53 5.29 18.68
N LEU A 37 -19.43 3.95 18.69
CA LEU A 37 -19.56 3.16 19.93
C LEU A 37 -18.43 3.44 20.92
N TYR A 38 -17.19 3.52 20.44
CA TYR A 38 -16.02 3.80 21.27
C TYR A 38 -16.09 5.21 21.85
N GLY A 39 -16.45 6.21 21.02
CA GLY A 39 -16.64 7.58 21.48
C GLY A 39 -17.72 7.70 22.56
N ALA A 40 -18.86 7.01 22.40
CA ALA A 40 -19.93 6.96 23.40
C ALA A 40 -19.49 6.31 24.73
N ARG A 41 -18.42 5.51 24.74
CA ARG A 41 -17.87 4.83 25.92
C ARG A 41 -16.60 5.47 26.45
N GLY A 42 -16.08 6.54 25.81
CA GLY A 42 -14.80 7.16 26.19
C GLY A 42 -13.58 6.26 25.94
N ILE A 43 -13.70 5.28 25.04
CA ILE A 43 -12.62 4.33 24.71
C ILE A 43 -11.96 4.77 23.41
N PRO A 44 -10.63 4.96 23.38
CA PRO A 44 -9.93 5.28 22.15
C PRO A 44 -9.96 4.08 21.19
N PRO A 45 -10.16 4.27 19.87
CA PRO A 45 -10.09 3.20 18.91
C PRO A 45 -8.66 2.65 18.82
N GLY A 46 -8.53 1.34 18.66
CA GLY A 46 -7.26 0.67 18.37
C GLY A 46 -6.87 0.79 16.88
N SER A 47 -6.26 -0.26 16.32
CA SER A 47 -5.96 -0.34 14.88
C SER A 47 -7.25 -0.26 14.06
N VAL A 48 -7.25 0.56 13.02
CA VAL A 48 -8.46 0.87 12.24
C VAL A 48 -8.57 0.05 10.94
N ALA A 49 -7.46 -0.46 10.44
CA ALA A 49 -7.41 -1.34 9.28
C ALA A 49 -6.24 -2.32 9.42
N MET A 50 -6.40 -3.52 8.88
CA MET A 50 -5.34 -4.52 8.81
C MET A 50 -4.51 -4.28 7.54
N PRO A 51 -3.20 -4.62 7.52
CA PRO A 51 -2.41 -4.56 6.29
C PRO A 51 -3.06 -5.33 5.13
N SER A 52 -3.61 -6.52 5.40
CA SER A 52 -4.31 -7.34 4.41
C SER A 52 -5.55 -6.67 3.80
N ASP A 53 -6.21 -5.76 4.51
CA ASP A 53 -7.35 -5.02 3.96
C ASP A 53 -6.88 -4.11 2.81
N TRP A 54 -5.71 -3.49 2.97
CA TRP A 54 -5.10 -2.65 1.94
C TRP A 54 -4.59 -3.47 0.74
N GLU A 55 -4.08 -4.68 0.99
CA GLU A 55 -3.67 -5.60 -0.07
C GLU A 55 -4.87 -6.02 -0.93
N VAL A 56 -6.00 -6.37 -0.30
CA VAL A 56 -7.24 -6.73 -1.00
C VAL A 56 -7.78 -5.53 -1.77
N PHE A 57 -7.85 -4.36 -1.14
CA PHE A 57 -8.30 -3.13 -1.81
C PHE A 57 -7.42 -2.80 -3.03
N ALA A 58 -6.10 -2.84 -2.86
CA ALA A 58 -5.15 -2.60 -3.94
C ALA A 58 -5.30 -3.60 -5.08
N SER A 59 -5.41 -4.90 -4.75
CA SER A 59 -5.61 -5.98 -5.73
C SER A 59 -6.82 -5.75 -6.62
N MET A 60 -7.94 -5.33 -6.04
CA MET A 60 -9.15 -5.00 -6.80
C MET A 60 -8.95 -3.75 -7.67
N LEU A 61 -8.35 -2.71 -7.10
CA LEU A 61 -8.18 -1.42 -7.75
C LEU A 61 -7.28 -1.49 -8.99
N VAL A 62 -6.14 -2.20 -8.88
CA VAL A 62 -5.16 -2.32 -9.98
C VAL A 62 -5.35 -3.59 -10.81
N LYS A 63 -6.36 -4.40 -10.54
CA LYS A 63 -6.66 -5.67 -11.22
C LYS A 63 -5.48 -6.66 -11.19
N ASP A 64 -4.70 -6.65 -10.11
CA ASP A 64 -3.57 -7.55 -9.89
C ASP A 64 -3.87 -8.50 -8.72
N LEU A 65 -3.59 -9.79 -8.91
CA LEU A 65 -3.95 -10.80 -7.91
C LEU A 65 -2.86 -10.93 -6.85
N GLY A 66 -3.32 -11.13 -5.60
CA GLY A 66 -2.44 -11.50 -4.50
C GLY A 66 -1.70 -12.82 -4.75
N ARG A 67 -0.46 -12.91 -4.29
CA ARG A 67 0.32 -14.16 -4.35
C ARG A 67 0.03 -15.00 -3.12
N LYS A 68 -0.64 -16.14 -3.30
CA LYS A 68 -0.83 -17.11 -2.23
C LYS A 68 0.52 -17.68 -1.78
N PHE A 69 0.84 -17.53 -0.49
CA PHE A 69 1.95 -18.22 0.20
C PHE A 69 3.37 -18.10 -0.39
N ALA A 70 3.63 -17.15 -1.29
CA ALA A 70 4.96 -16.91 -1.77
C ALA A 70 5.69 -15.94 -0.83
N ALA A 71 6.88 -16.30 -0.41
CA ALA A 71 7.83 -15.33 0.16
C ALA A 71 8.13 -14.30 -0.93
N GLY A 72 7.68 -13.06 -0.77
CA GLY A 72 7.87 -12.06 -1.81
C GLY A 72 7.01 -10.82 -1.62
N VAL A 73 6.51 -10.31 -2.72
CA VAL A 73 5.62 -9.14 -2.78
C VAL A 73 4.16 -9.54 -2.59
N ASP A 74 3.33 -8.59 -2.18
CA ASP A 74 1.94 -8.84 -1.78
C ASP A 74 1.03 -9.18 -2.98
N LEU A 75 1.25 -8.52 -4.14
CA LEU A 75 0.55 -8.80 -5.40
C LEU A 75 1.50 -9.45 -6.42
N ALA A 76 1.01 -9.80 -7.59
CA ALA A 76 1.83 -10.43 -8.63
C ALA A 76 3.01 -9.53 -9.06
N ASN A 77 2.78 -8.20 -9.14
CA ASN A 77 3.72 -7.23 -9.66
C ASN A 77 3.96 -6.04 -8.72
N ALA A 78 3.34 -6.02 -7.54
CA ALA A 78 3.46 -4.89 -6.64
C ALA A 78 3.53 -5.30 -5.16
N GLU A 79 4.27 -4.52 -4.39
CA GLU A 79 4.27 -4.50 -2.93
C GLU A 79 3.27 -3.45 -2.45
N VAL A 80 2.49 -3.77 -1.43
CA VAL A 80 1.51 -2.86 -0.83
C VAL A 80 2.00 -2.43 0.55
N LYS A 81 2.03 -1.14 0.78
CA LYS A 81 2.40 -0.55 2.07
C LYS A 81 1.33 0.40 2.56
N SER A 82 1.04 0.34 3.84
CA SER A 82 0.09 1.25 4.45
C SER A 82 0.63 1.83 5.74
N ALA A 83 0.34 3.11 5.98
CA ALA A 83 0.74 3.81 7.18
C ALA A 83 -0.26 4.90 7.55
N LYS A 84 -0.35 5.22 8.85
CA LYS A 84 -1.02 6.44 9.27
C LYS A 84 -0.31 7.64 8.66
N ARG A 85 -1.07 8.65 8.26
CA ARG A 85 -0.51 9.85 7.65
C ARG A 85 0.56 10.48 8.52
N GLY A 86 1.72 10.73 7.92
CA GLY A 86 2.91 11.24 8.60
C GLY A 86 3.83 10.16 9.17
N SER A 87 3.38 8.90 9.24
CA SER A 87 4.23 7.77 9.66
C SER A 87 4.97 7.15 8.47
N SER A 88 6.16 6.62 8.74
CA SER A 88 6.96 5.92 7.73
C SER A 88 6.36 4.57 7.36
N TYR A 89 6.68 4.10 6.15
CA TYR A 89 6.25 2.79 5.64
C TYR A 89 7.28 1.72 5.99
N GLU A 90 6.88 0.71 6.75
CA GLU A 90 7.76 -0.36 7.22
C GLU A 90 7.94 -1.45 6.16
N TYR A 91 9.20 -1.84 5.94
CA TYR A 91 9.63 -3.04 5.23
C TYR A 91 10.23 -4.02 6.22
N GLN A 92 9.86 -5.29 6.11
CA GLN A 92 10.36 -6.34 6.97
C GLN A 92 10.97 -7.47 6.15
N TYR A 93 12.22 -7.78 6.48
CA TYR A 93 13.00 -8.84 5.83
C TYR A 93 13.30 -9.93 6.85
N HIS A 94 12.98 -11.16 6.51
CA HIS A 94 13.20 -12.32 7.37
C HIS A 94 14.54 -13.00 7.08
N LYS A 95 15.11 -13.68 8.06
CA LYS A 95 16.43 -14.32 8.00
C LYS A 95 16.69 -15.10 6.72
N ASN A 96 15.77 -15.95 6.30
CA ASN A 96 16.00 -16.89 5.21
C ASN A 96 15.65 -16.35 3.81
N THR A 97 14.88 -15.29 3.72
CA THR A 97 14.32 -14.78 2.46
C THR A 97 14.60 -13.29 2.25
N GLY A 98 15.18 -12.62 3.25
CA GLY A 98 15.25 -11.18 3.28
C GLY A 98 16.05 -10.56 2.14
N LEU A 99 17.20 -11.10 1.78
CA LEU A 99 18.00 -10.59 0.66
C LEU A 99 17.30 -10.80 -0.69
N ALA A 100 16.67 -11.95 -0.88
CA ALA A 100 15.91 -12.24 -2.10
C ALA A 100 14.69 -11.31 -2.21
N LYS A 101 13.96 -11.09 -1.09
CA LYS A 101 12.86 -10.13 -1.06
C LYS A 101 13.35 -8.70 -1.33
N LEU A 102 14.45 -8.28 -0.71
CA LEU A 102 15.04 -6.96 -0.90
C LEU A 102 15.45 -6.71 -2.36
N ALA A 103 15.99 -7.73 -3.04
CA ALA A 103 16.27 -7.67 -4.46
C ALA A 103 14.99 -7.53 -5.27
N LYS A 104 13.97 -8.32 -4.94
CA LYS A 104 12.67 -8.30 -5.62
C LYS A 104 11.93 -6.98 -5.44
N ASP A 105 12.00 -6.38 -4.25
CA ASP A 105 11.43 -5.05 -3.97
C ASP A 105 12.03 -3.96 -4.89
N GLY A 106 13.27 -4.12 -5.34
CA GLY A 106 13.89 -3.21 -6.32
C GLY A 106 13.35 -3.33 -7.76
N GLU A 107 12.60 -4.40 -8.07
CA GLU A 107 12.15 -4.73 -9.42
C GLU A 107 10.63 -4.53 -9.64
N VAL A 108 9.87 -4.34 -8.58
CA VAL A 108 8.41 -4.29 -8.62
C VAL A 108 7.87 -2.89 -8.37
N GLY A 109 6.58 -2.69 -8.61
CA GLY A 109 5.87 -1.50 -8.19
C GLY A 109 5.58 -1.49 -6.70
N HIS A 110 5.44 -0.29 -6.13
CA HIS A 110 5.07 -0.10 -4.73
C HIS A 110 3.84 0.80 -4.64
N LEU A 111 2.81 0.31 -3.95
CA LEU A 111 1.55 0.98 -3.71
C LEU A 111 1.50 1.44 -2.25
N PHE A 112 1.56 2.74 -2.02
CA PHE A 112 1.64 3.33 -0.69
C PHE A 112 0.30 3.98 -0.31
N PHE A 113 -0.36 3.42 0.70
CA PHE A 113 -1.55 4.02 1.30
C PHE A 113 -1.18 4.86 2.51
N ASP A 114 -1.60 6.13 2.54
CA ASP A 114 -1.62 6.93 3.76
C ASP A 114 -3.06 7.28 4.15
N TYR A 115 -3.36 7.19 5.45
CA TYR A 115 -4.71 7.38 5.95
C TYR A 115 -4.73 8.00 7.35
N TYR A 116 -5.83 8.69 7.68
CA TYR A 116 -6.15 9.05 9.06
C TYR A 116 -6.86 7.90 9.79
N ASP A 117 -6.79 7.88 11.13
CA ASP A 117 -7.37 6.81 11.97
C ASP A 117 -8.89 6.62 11.81
N ASN A 118 -9.59 7.58 11.22
CA ASN A 118 -11.01 7.47 10.91
C ASN A 118 -11.30 7.04 9.47
N LEU A 119 -10.28 6.81 8.64
CA LEU A 119 -10.36 6.51 7.21
C LEU A 119 -11.14 7.55 6.38
N ARG A 120 -11.38 8.75 6.92
CA ARG A 120 -12.09 9.79 6.18
C ARG A 120 -11.29 10.39 5.03
N GLU A 121 -9.99 10.30 5.11
CA GLU A 121 -9.12 10.63 3.99
C GLU A 121 -8.05 9.56 3.82
N VAL A 122 -7.96 9.04 2.61
CA VAL A 122 -7.01 8.01 2.19
C VAL A 122 -6.36 8.47 0.89
N ASN A 123 -5.05 8.42 0.82
CA ASN A 123 -4.32 8.61 -0.43
C ASN A 123 -3.62 7.32 -0.83
N LEU A 124 -3.53 7.09 -2.12
CA LEU A 124 -2.70 6.04 -2.72
C LEU A 124 -1.68 6.69 -3.64
N ARG A 125 -0.41 6.34 -3.43
CA ARG A 125 0.70 6.74 -4.31
C ARG A 125 1.44 5.52 -4.83
N TYR A 126 2.04 5.71 -5.99
CA TYR A 126 2.86 4.72 -6.67
C TYR A 126 4.30 5.23 -6.84
N LEU A 127 5.25 4.35 -6.57
CA LEU A 127 6.65 4.44 -6.97
C LEU A 127 7.10 3.08 -7.52
N HIS A 128 7.95 3.08 -8.54
CA HIS A 128 8.62 1.85 -8.95
C HIS A 128 9.83 1.58 -8.04
N GLY A 129 10.23 0.31 -7.87
CA GLY A 129 11.36 -0.06 -7.02
C GLY A 129 12.67 0.59 -7.41
N SER A 130 12.87 0.89 -8.70
CA SER A 130 14.04 1.64 -9.18
C SER A 130 14.11 3.08 -8.63
N GLU A 131 12.97 3.73 -8.39
CA GLU A 131 12.88 5.06 -7.78
C GLU A 131 13.19 5.02 -6.28
N LEU A 132 13.13 3.83 -5.67
CA LEU A 132 13.49 3.54 -4.28
C LEU A 132 14.89 2.93 -4.14
N SER A 133 15.64 2.85 -5.23
CA SER A 133 16.94 2.14 -5.32
C SER A 133 17.96 2.61 -4.30
N SER A 134 17.98 3.88 -3.93
CA SER A 134 18.88 4.43 -2.90
C SER A 134 18.64 3.81 -1.53
N PHE A 135 17.37 3.60 -1.15
CA PHE A 135 16.99 2.93 0.10
C PHE A 135 17.36 1.44 0.05
N PHE A 136 16.98 0.74 -1.01
CA PHE A 136 17.23 -0.70 -1.12
C PHE A 136 18.72 -1.03 -1.22
N LYS A 137 19.51 -0.20 -1.92
CA LYS A 137 20.96 -0.33 -1.95
C LYS A 137 21.55 -0.15 -0.55
N LEU A 138 21.21 0.95 0.14
CA LEU A 138 21.67 1.21 1.50
C LEU A 138 21.33 0.05 2.45
N TRP A 139 20.12 -0.50 2.35
CA TRP A 139 19.69 -1.60 3.21
C TRP A 139 20.41 -2.90 2.90
N ARG A 140 20.73 -3.17 1.64
CA ARG A 140 21.53 -4.31 1.22
C ARG A 140 22.96 -4.21 1.69
N ASP A 141 23.59 -3.06 1.48
CA ASP A 141 24.98 -2.81 1.86
C ASP A 141 25.19 -2.89 3.40
N ASN A 142 24.14 -2.60 4.16
CA ASN A 142 24.12 -2.67 5.62
C ASN A 142 23.30 -3.85 6.16
N TYR A 143 23.08 -4.89 5.34
CA TYR A 143 22.33 -6.07 5.81
C TYR A 143 23.15 -6.82 6.85
N PRO A 144 22.61 -7.06 8.07
CA PRO A 144 23.41 -7.62 9.17
C PRO A 144 23.92 -9.04 8.91
N ASP A 145 25.15 -9.32 9.35
CA ASP A 145 25.71 -10.65 9.41
C ASP A 145 26.20 -10.89 10.87
N PRO A 146 25.73 -11.94 11.58
CA PRO A 146 24.73 -12.94 11.13
C PRO A 146 23.34 -12.33 10.93
N TYR A 147 22.59 -12.91 10.01
CA TYR A 147 21.24 -12.42 9.66
C TYR A 147 20.29 -12.43 10.87
N PRO A 148 19.64 -11.28 11.18
CA PRO A 148 18.65 -11.25 12.25
C PRO A 148 17.38 -11.97 11.86
N GLN A 149 16.59 -12.37 12.87
CA GLN A 149 15.27 -12.97 12.63
C GLN A 149 14.36 -12.03 11.82
N ARG A 150 14.47 -10.74 12.09
CA ARG A 150 13.73 -9.67 11.39
C ARG A 150 14.62 -8.46 11.21
N TYR A 151 14.76 -8.02 9.98
CA TYR A 151 15.42 -6.78 9.61
C TYR A 151 14.36 -5.79 9.14
N ARG A 152 14.13 -4.74 9.94
CA ARG A 152 13.11 -3.74 9.67
C ARG A 152 13.73 -2.46 9.15
N LYS A 153 13.15 -1.90 8.12
CA LYS A 153 13.55 -0.64 7.49
C LYS A 153 12.33 0.17 7.12
N ASN A 154 12.51 1.48 7.00
CA ASN A 154 11.41 2.39 6.74
C ASN A 154 11.72 3.30 5.57
N ILE A 155 10.71 3.55 4.73
CA ILE A 155 10.71 4.65 3.77
C ILE A 155 9.93 5.81 4.41
N PRO A 156 10.50 7.03 4.49
CA PRO A 156 9.82 8.17 5.09
C PRO A 156 8.54 8.54 4.34
N PHE A 157 7.49 8.91 5.08
CA PHE A 157 6.26 9.44 4.50
C PHE A 157 6.50 10.65 3.58
N SER A 158 7.36 11.58 4.00
CA SER A 158 7.72 12.76 3.21
C SER A 158 8.26 12.39 1.84
N TYR A 159 9.18 11.40 1.79
CA TYR A 159 9.73 10.94 0.52
C TYR A 159 8.65 10.43 -0.45
N VAL A 160 7.76 9.55 0.04
CA VAL A 160 6.66 9.02 -0.78
C VAL A 160 5.68 10.11 -1.20
N LYS A 161 5.40 11.06 -0.30
CA LYS A 161 4.53 12.20 -0.60
C LYS A 161 5.09 13.10 -1.71
N GLU A 162 6.39 13.36 -1.68
CA GLU A 162 7.08 14.27 -2.62
C GLU A 162 7.36 13.63 -3.98
N ASN A 163 7.74 12.35 -3.99
CA ASN A 163 8.21 11.67 -5.19
C ASN A 163 7.18 10.70 -5.80
N GLY A 164 6.22 10.21 -5.00
CA GLY A 164 5.24 9.24 -5.46
C GLY A 164 4.13 9.85 -6.30
N ARG A 165 3.83 9.21 -7.44
CA ARG A 165 2.69 9.57 -8.30
C ARG A 165 1.39 9.30 -7.55
N LEU A 166 0.59 10.33 -7.30
CA LEU A 166 -0.75 10.18 -6.72
C LEU A 166 -1.66 9.45 -7.70
N LEU A 167 -2.24 8.34 -7.25
CA LEU A 167 -3.19 7.53 -8.03
C LEU A 167 -4.63 7.77 -7.61
N MET A 168 -4.85 8.00 -6.29
CA MET A 168 -6.19 8.09 -5.73
C MET A 168 -6.17 8.96 -4.47
N THR A 169 -7.23 9.71 -4.28
CA THR A 169 -7.62 10.26 -2.97
C THR A 169 -9.08 9.92 -2.72
N LEU A 170 -9.35 9.30 -1.57
CA LEU A 170 -10.70 9.16 -1.04
C LEU A 170 -10.92 10.22 0.03
N ARG A 171 -12.13 10.78 0.08
CA ARG A 171 -12.61 11.62 1.17
C ARG A 171 -14.01 11.19 1.56
N ASP A 172 -14.20 10.90 2.85
CA ASP A 172 -15.45 10.37 3.39
C ASP A 172 -16.02 9.16 2.60
N GLY A 173 -15.13 8.35 2.04
CA GLY A 173 -15.45 7.15 1.24
C GLY A 173 -15.60 7.40 -0.26
N GLU A 174 -15.64 8.64 -0.70
CA GLU A 174 -15.82 9.00 -2.10
C GLU A 174 -14.49 9.32 -2.79
N VAL A 175 -14.38 8.99 -4.08
CA VAL A 175 -13.21 9.31 -4.89
C VAL A 175 -13.22 10.80 -5.24
N VAL A 176 -12.21 11.54 -4.75
CA VAL A 176 -12.03 12.96 -5.09
C VAL A 176 -10.87 13.19 -6.07
N PHE A 177 -10.02 12.18 -6.26
CA PHE A 177 -8.97 12.14 -7.27
C PHE A 177 -8.71 10.68 -7.68
N PRO A 178 -8.53 10.35 -8.98
CA PRO A 178 -8.79 11.23 -10.14
C PRO A 178 -10.25 11.70 -10.18
N VAL A 179 -10.54 12.78 -10.88
CA VAL A 179 -11.91 13.19 -11.13
C VAL A 179 -12.53 12.16 -12.06
N LEU A 180 -13.45 11.36 -11.54
CA LEU A 180 -14.20 10.40 -12.34
C LEU A 180 -15.15 11.17 -13.25
N LYS A 181 -15.07 10.92 -14.56
CA LYS A 181 -16.11 11.42 -15.48
C LYS A 181 -17.40 10.72 -15.12
N ASP A 182 -18.49 11.47 -14.93
CA ASP A 182 -19.81 10.91 -14.80
C ASP A 182 -20.03 9.94 -15.98
N LYS A 183 -20.40 8.69 -15.69
CA LYS A 183 -20.87 7.80 -16.74
C LYS A 183 -22.13 8.49 -17.29
N GLU A 184 -22.01 9.09 -18.47
CA GLU A 184 -23.17 9.61 -19.20
C GLU A 184 -24.22 8.49 -19.20
N SER A 185 -25.38 8.80 -18.63
CA SER A 185 -26.53 7.91 -18.57
C SER A 185 -26.98 7.66 -20.01
N THR A 186 -26.60 6.51 -20.57
CA THR A 186 -27.14 6.00 -21.82
C THR A 186 -28.40 5.21 -21.52
#